data_166ebe958921e84cac7809a6ab78ef89
#
_entry.id   166ebe958921e84cac7809a6ab78ef89
#
_cell.length_a   1.000
_cell.length_b   1.000
_cell.length_c   1.000
_cell.angle_alpha   90.00
_cell.angle_beta   90.00
_cell.angle_gamma   90.00
#
_symmetry.space_group_name_H-M   'P 1'
#
loop_
_entity.id
_entity.type
_entity.pdbx_description
1 polymer ?
#
loop_
_entity_poly.entity_id
_entity_poly.type
_entity_poly.pdbx_seq_one_letter_code
_entity_poly.pdbx_strand_id
1 'polypeptide(L)'
;MIPFGKVVVALIWAFWLVNVDSSVGQTLSQPPQDEYIKESTEYIPTYGSTLKRVYENGHVRCGTKNDFPGFSTNTKNLEGGLIWSGFDVDICRIVAAAVFGDENMVEFVEVDGNTRFEFLINGEIDILSAATTYTFTRNVVKKLEFLPTTFYDGQGFITKKTLGVSSAKQMEGAKICFSSTGTAAQNIKDYFQLFEITYIPIEVPPEKKPKTLYRAGECDMY
;
A
#
# COMPACT_ATOMS: atom_id res chain seq x y z
N MET A 1 -27.93 60.88 -3.33
CA MET A 1 -26.98 60.93 -4.44
C MET A 1 -25.68 61.46 -3.92
N ILE A 2 -24.73 60.61 -3.55
CA ILE A 2 -23.38 60.98 -3.08
C ILE A 2 -22.41 60.23 -3.99
N PRO A 3 -21.47 60.89 -4.67
CA PRO A 3 -20.59 60.21 -5.63
C PRO A 3 -19.41 59.56 -4.92
N PHE A 4 -19.14 58.32 -5.33
CA PHE A 4 -17.97 57.55 -4.91
C PHE A 4 -16.67 58.14 -5.47
N GLY A 5 -15.81 58.63 -4.60
CA GLY A 5 -14.43 59.02 -4.95
C GLY A 5 -13.53 57.81 -5.09
N LYS A 6 -12.87 57.71 -6.24
CA LYS A 6 -11.82 56.71 -6.50
C LYS A 6 -10.55 57.12 -5.75
N VAL A 7 -10.13 56.25 -4.79
CA VAL A 7 -8.80 56.36 -4.17
C VAL A 7 -7.84 55.53 -5.02
N VAL A 8 -6.91 56.22 -5.68
CA VAL A 8 -5.78 55.58 -6.38
C VAL A 8 -4.64 55.45 -5.36
N VAL A 9 -4.34 54.27 -4.93
CA VAL A 9 -3.15 53.98 -4.13
C VAL A 9 -2.00 53.68 -5.09
N ALA A 10 -1.07 54.60 -5.22
CA ALA A 10 0.18 54.42 -5.94
C ALA A 10 1.15 53.63 -5.05
N LEU A 11 1.38 52.36 -5.37
CA LEU A 11 2.45 51.57 -4.77
C LEU A 11 3.78 51.94 -5.45
N ILE A 12 4.63 52.63 -4.71
CA ILE A 12 6.02 52.90 -5.10
C ILE A 12 6.82 51.64 -4.82
N TRP A 13 7.21 50.95 -5.89
CA TRP A 13 8.18 49.86 -5.83
C TRP A 13 9.60 50.42 -5.76
N ALA A 14 10.18 50.40 -4.57
CA ALA A 14 11.62 50.65 -4.40
C ALA A 14 12.36 49.40 -4.87
N PHE A 15 12.91 49.45 -6.08
CA PHE A 15 13.88 48.43 -6.57
C PHE A 15 15.20 48.62 -5.79
N TRP A 16 15.45 47.73 -4.83
CA TRP A 16 16.80 47.51 -4.34
C TRP A 16 17.53 46.62 -5.36
N LEU A 17 18.44 47.22 -6.14
CA LEU A 17 19.40 46.52 -6.93
C LEU A 17 20.41 45.88 -5.97
N VAL A 18 20.19 44.61 -5.64
CA VAL A 18 21.23 43.79 -5.03
C VAL A 18 22.17 43.39 -6.16
N ASN A 19 23.38 43.95 -6.17
CA ASN A 19 24.47 43.44 -7.00
C ASN A 19 24.79 42.01 -6.51
N VAL A 20 24.34 41.03 -7.24
CA VAL A 20 24.78 39.64 -7.06
C VAL A 20 26.14 39.52 -7.76
N ASP A 21 27.18 39.46 -6.95
CA ASP A 21 28.54 39.23 -7.41
C ASP A 21 28.62 37.81 -8.03
N SER A 22 28.86 37.75 -9.35
CA SER A 22 28.79 36.52 -10.17
C SER A 22 30.03 35.62 -10.02
N SER A 23 30.75 35.67 -8.90
CA SER A 23 32.03 34.97 -8.74
C SER A 23 32.07 33.82 -7.75
N VAL A 24 30.93 33.20 -7.42
CA VAL A 24 30.96 31.92 -6.68
C VAL A 24 30.18 30.88 -7.45
N GLY A 25 30.68 30.54 -8.63
CA GLY A 25 30.40 29.27 -9.29
C GLY A 25 31.17 28.13 -8.61
N GLN A 26 30.79 27.79 -7.38
CA GLN A 26 31.16 26.47 -6.88
C GLN A 26 30.26 25.46 -7.58
N THR A 27 30.75 24.89 -8.67
CA THR A 27 30.30 23.59 -9.17
C THR A 27 30.40 22.64 -8.00
N LEU A 28 29.27 22.34 -7.35
CA LEU A 28 29.15 21.16 -6.52
C LEU A 28 29.40 19.98 -7.47
N SER A 29 30.66 19.53 -7.53
CA SER A 29 30.99 18.27 -8.15
C SER A 29 30.21 17.21 -7.36
N GLN A 30 29.22 16.58 -8.00
CA GLN A 30 28.62 15.38 -7.43
C GLN A 30 29.77 14.39 -7.21
N PRO A 31 29.85 13.78 -6.02
CA PRO A 31 30.83 12.74 -5.78
C PRO A 31 30.60 11.64 -6.84
N PRO A 32 31.67 11.00 -7.33
CA PRO A 32 31.57 9.94 -8.32
C PRO A 32 30.57 8.89 -7.80
N GLN A 33 29.61 8.50 -8.62
CA GLN A 33 28.58 7.50 -8.25
C GLN A 33 29.23 6.16 -7.87
N ASP A 34 30.43 5.89 -8.34
CA ASP A 34 31.21 4.69 -8.05
C ASP A 34 31.69 4.60 -6.58
N GLU A 35 31.81 5.73 -5.89
CA GLU A 35 32.24 5.78 -4.47
C GLU A 35 31.05 5.47 -3.53
N TYR A 36 29.84 5.86 -3.91
CA TYR A 36 28.62 5.51 -3.17
C TYR A 36 28.29 4.01 -3.22
N ILE A 37 28.59 3.35 -4.33
CA ILE A 37 28.32 1.91 -4.51
C ILE A 37 29.33 1.07 -3.73
N LYS A 38 30.58 1.53 -3.57
CA LYS A 38 31.61 0.81 -2.80
C LYS A 38 31.34 0.80 -1.29
N GLU A 39 30.77 1.87 -0.75
CA GLU A 39 30.51 1.96 0.68
C GLU A 39 29.27 1.14 1.09
N SER A 40 28.32 0.92 0.15
CA SER A 40 27.09 0.12 0.41
C SER A 40 27.34 -1.40 0.37
N THR A 41 28.43 -1.87 -0.23
CA THR A 41 28.74 -3.31 -0.35
C THR A 41 29.50 -3.88 0.88
N GLU A 42 29.99 -3.03 1.79
CA GLU A 42 30.71 -3.46 3.00
C GLU A 42 29.85 -3.51 4.26
N TYR A 43 28.59 -3.01 4.24
CA TYR A 43 27.71 -3.10 5.40
C TYR A 43 27.15 -4.51 5.57
N ILE A 44 27.88 -5.36 6.28
CA ILE A 44 27.35 -6.65 6.74
C ILE A 44 26.58 -6.41 8.05
N PRO A 45 25.26 -6.60 8.06
CA PRO A 45 24.44 -6.36 9.24
C PRO A 45 24.86 -7.24 10.42
N THR A 46 24.69 -6.74 11.61
CA THR A 46 24.96 -7.46 12.85
C THR A 46 24.17 -8.77 12.93
N TYR A 47 24.74 -9.78 13.57
CA TYR A 47 24.17 -11.12 13.72
C TYR A 47 22.71 -11.10 14.18
N GLY A 48 21.83 -11.86 13.51
CA GLY A 48 20.44 -12.05 13.88
C GLY A 48 19.42 -11.14 13.16
N SER A 49 19.86 -10.20 12.30
CA SER A 49 18.93 -9.33 11.57
C SER A 49 18.35 -10.01 10.31
N THR A 50 17.13 -9.63 9.94
CA THR A 50 16.52 -10.04 8.65
C THR A 50 17.41 -9.63 7.48
N LEU A 51 18.00 -8.45 7.54
CA LEU A 51 18.87 -7.93 6.50
C LEU A 51 20.12 -8.82 6.28
N LYS A 52 20.72 -9.38 7.35
CA LYS A 52 21.81 -10.35 7.24
C LYS A 52 21.36 -11.59 6.43
N ARG A 53 20.19 -12.13 6.76
CA ARG A 53 19.63 -13.29 6.04
C ARG A 53 19.37 -12.96 4.56
N VAL A 54 18.87 -11.77 4.26
CA VAL A 54 18.65 -11.29 2.89
C VAL A 54 19.96 -11.23 2.11
N TYR A 55 21.04 -10.71 2.71
CA TYR A 55 22.37 -10.71 2.07
C TYR A 55 22.93 -12.13 1.86
N GLU A 56 22.75 -13.02 2.84
CA GLU A 56 23.20 -14.42 2.73
C GLU A 56 22.43 -15.17 1.63
N ASN A 57 21.13 -14.86 1.45
CA ASN A 57 20.32 -15.46 0.38
C ASN A 57 20.61 -14.86 -0.99
N GLY A 58 21.17 -13.64 -1.06
CA GLY A 58 21.43 -12.92 -2.30
C GLY A 58 20.19 -12.31 -2.96
N HIS A 59 19.03 -12.35 -2.31
CA HIS A 59 17.78 -11.74 -2.80
C HIS A 59 16.80 -11.49 -1.65
N VAL A 60 15.83 -10.61 -1.88
CA VAL A 60 14.70 -10.35 -0.97
C VAL A 60 13.57 -11.32 -1.30
N ARG A 61 13.05 -12.06 -0.31
CA ARG A 61 11.83 -12.85 -0.47
C ARG A 61 10.63 -11.98 -0.11
N CYS A 62 9.83 -11.63 -1.12
CA CYS A 62 8.69 -10.74 -0.97
C CYS A 62 7.37 -11.48 -1.11
N GLY A 63 6.57 -11.51 -0.03
CA GLY A 63 5.21 -12.02 -0.06
C GLY A 63 4.26 -11.04 -0.74
N THR A 64 3.58 -11.49 -1.79
CA THR A 64 2.58 -10.69 -2.51
C THR A 64 1.41 -11.55 -3.00
N LYS A 65 0.29 -10.91 -3.35
CA LYS A 65 -0.88 -11.61 -3.91
C LYS A 65 -0.72 -11.80 -5.41
N ASN A 66 -1.46 -12.74 -5.98
CA ASN A 66 -1.48 -12.97 -7.42
C ASN A 66 -2.79 -12.54 -8.10
N ASP A 67 -3.78 -12.06 -7.34
CA ASP A 67 -5.17 -11.90 -7.78
C ASP A 67 -5.76 -10.50 -7.51
N PHE A 68 -4.90 -9.49 -7.37
CA PHE A 68 -5.32 -8.13 -7.07
C PHE A 68 -4.88 -7.15 -8.18
N PRO A 69 -5.69 -7.00 -9.25
CA PRO A 69 -5.35 -6.20 -10.42
C PRO A 69 -4.97 -4.76 -10.05
N GLY A 70 -3.87 -4.26 -10.64
CA GLY A 70 -3.28 -2.96 -10.36
C GLY A 70 -2.30 -2.96 -9.17
N PHE A 71 -2.46 -3.85 -8.20
CA PHE A 71 -1.56 -3.98 -7.06
C PHE A 71 -0.60 -5.16 -7.22
N SER A 72 -1.12 -6.36 -7.42
CA SER A 72 -0.29 -7.54 -7.66
C SER A 72 -1.04 -8.61 -8.44
N THR A 73 -0.47 -8.96 -9.58
CA THR A 73 -0.91 -10.07 -10.43
C THR A 73 0.29 -10.77 -11.00
N ASN A 74 0.12 -12.03 -11.36
CA ASN A 74 1.11 -12.74 -12.15
C ASN A 74 0.51 -13.34 -13.41
N THR A 75 1.35 -13.48 -14.41
CA THR A 75 1.03 -14.18 -15.68
C THR A 75 2.17 -15.12 -16.02
N LYS A 76 1.86 -16.19 -16.75
CA LYS A 76 2.90 -17.10 -17.22
C LYS A 76 3.52 -16.55 -18.52
N ASN A 77 4.84 -16.57 -18.59
CA ASN A 77 5.54 -16.33 -19.84
C ASN A 77 5.53 -17.59 -20.72
N LEU A 78 6.11 -17.48 -21.94
CA LEU A 78 6.17 -18.59 -22.91
C LEU A 78 6.98 -19.80 -22.40
N GLU A 79 7.89 -19.59 -21.45
CA GLU A 79 8.76 -20.60 -20.85
C GLU A 79 8.18 -21.18 -19.58
N GLY A 80 6.96 -20.75 -19.17
CA GLY A 80 6.27 -21.21 -17.95
C GLY A 80 6.67 -20.48 -16.67
N GLY A 81 7.60 -19.51 -16.74
CA GLY A 81 7.95 -18.65 -15.61
C GLY A 81 6.84 -17.64 -15.28
N LEU A 82 6.82 -17.16 -14.05
CA LEU A 82 5.85 -16.15 -13.61
C LEU A 82 6.40 -14.73 -13.84
N ILE A 83 5.61 -13.90 -14.50
CA ILE A 83 5.84 -12.46 -14.62
C ILE A 83 4.91 -11.76 -13.63
N TRP A 84 5.49 -11.14 -12.63
CA TRP A 84 4.79 -10.36 -11.63
C TRP A 84 4.70 -8.90 -12.02
N SER A 85 3.55 -8.25 -11.76
CA SER A 85 3.32 -6.85 -12.08
C SER A 85 2.32 -6.20 -11.13
N GLY A 86 2.49 -4.89 -10.91
CA GLY A 86 1.60 -4.05 -10.13
C GLY A 86 2.30 -3.32 -8.99
N PHE A 87 1.57 -2.41 -8.34
CA PHE A 87 2.08 -1.49 -7.34
C PHE A 87 2.79 -2.20 -6.16
N ASP A 88 2.20 -3.24 -5.59
CA ASP A 88 2.79 -4.01 -4.49
C ASP A 88 4.07 -4.73 -4.95
N VAL A 89 4.10 -5.20 -6.21
CA VAL A 89 5.27 -5.83 -6.84
C VAL A 89 6.41 -4.84 -7.00
N ASP A 90 6.10 -3.61 -7.41
CA ASP A 90 7.10 -2.55 -7.58
C ASP A 90 7.70 -2.11 -6.24
N ILE A 91 6.91 -2.11 -5.15
CA ILE A 91 7.43 -1.90 -3.78
C ILE A 91 8.47 -2.98 -3.42
N CYS A 92 8.21 -4.25 -3.75
CA CYS A 92 9.18 -5.33 -3.52
C CYS A 92 10.49 -5.08 -4.30
N ARG A 93 10.40 -4.65 -5.55
CA ARG A 93 11.56 -4.31 -6.40
C ARG A 93 12.33 -3.12 -5.86
N ILE A 94 11.63 -2.08 -5.38
CA ILE A 94 12.27 -0.92 -4.74
C ILE A 94 13.11 -1.37 -3.53
N VAL A 95 12.59 -2.28 -2.70
CA VAL A 95 13.36 -2.81 -1.57
C VAL A 95 14.58 -3.60 -2.03
N ALA A 96 14.44 -4.44 -3.05
CA ALA A 96 15.57 -5.17 -3.64
C ALA A 96 16.63 -4.22 -4.22
N ALA A 97 16.21 -3.20 -4.96
CA ALA A 97 17.10 -2.17 -5.47
C ALA A 97 17.82 -1.39 -4.35
N ALA A 98 17.13 -1.09 -3.25
CA ALA A 98 17.73 -0.40 -2.12
C ALA A 98 18.77 -1.25 -1.38
N VAL A 99 18.58 -2.58 -1.33
CA VAL A 99 19.47 -3.52 -0.62
C VAL A 99 20.65 -3.94 -1.51
N PHE A 100 20.41 -4.24 -2.77
CA PHE A 100 21.40 -4.86 -3.68
C PHE A 100 21.85 -3.95 -4.82
N GLY A 101 21.21 -2.78 -5.03
CA GLY A 101 21.43 -1.96 -6.22
C GLY A 101 20.78 -2.52 -7.48
N ASP A 102 20.00 -3.61 -7.37
CA ASP A 102 19.33 -4.30 -8.48
C ASP A 102 17.92 -4.69 -8.09
N GLU A 103 16.93 -4.19 -8.82
CA GLU A 103 15.49 -4.47 -8.63
C GLU A 103 15.10 -5.91 -8.90
N ASN A 104 15.94 -6.66 -9.61
CA ASN A 104 15.70 -8.06 -9.96
C ASN A 104 16.13 -9.04 -8.85
N MET A 105 16.86 -8.57 -7.83
CA MET A 105 17.27 -9.38 -6.68
C MET A 105 16.10 -9.59 -5.71
N VAL A 106 14.97 -10.07 -6.23
CA VAL A 106 13.74 -10.35 -5.49
C VAL A 106 13.12 -11.67 -5.94
N GLU A 107 12.74 -12.49 -4.96
CA GLU A 107 11.91 -13.68 -5.15
C GLU A 107 10.48 -13.34 -4.68
N PHE A 108 9.50 -13.54 -5.56
CA PHE A 108 8.11 -13.34 -5.22
C PHE A 108 7.50 -14.63 -4.69
N VAL A 109 6.96 -14.55 -3.48
CA VAL A 109 6.25 -15.65 -2.82
C VAL A 109 4.76 -15.31 -2.78
N GLU A 110 3.93 -16.19 -3.36
CA GLU A 110 2.49 -16.02 -3.34
C GLU A 110 1.94 -16.21 -1.92
N VAL A 111 1.17 -15.22 -1.45
CA VAL A 111 0.49 -15.26 -0.16
C VAL A 111 -0.98 -14.87 -0.28
N ASP A 112 -1.78 -15.35 0.64
CA ASP A 112 -3.20 -15.01 0.76
C ASP A 112 -3.54 -14.35 2.12
N GLY A 113 -4.82 -14.20 2.41
CA GLY A 113 -5.29 -13.63 3.67
C GLY A 113 -4.93 -14.44 4.91
N ASN A 114 -4.75 -15.77 4.78
CA ASN A 114 -4.43 -16.68 5.88
C ASN A 114 -2.93 -16.79 6.11
N THR A 115 -2.17 -16.97 5.04
CA THR A 115 -0.75 -17.35 5.09
C THR A 115 0.20 -16.18 5.27
N ARG A 116 -0.14 -14.99 4.80
CA ARG A 116 0.77 -13.83 4.70
C ARG A 116 1.50 -13.46 5.99
N PHE A 117 0.82 -13.51 7.14
CA PHE A 117 1.45 -13.14 8.41
C PHE A 117 2.28 -14.28 9.00
N GLU A 118 1.85 -15.52 8.81
CA GLU A 118 2.60 -16.70 9.25
C GLU A 118 3.92 -16.81 8.47
N PHE A 119 3.89 -16.62 7.17
CA PHE A 119 5.10 -16.63 6.33
C PHE A 119 6.10 -15.56 6.75
N LEU A 120 5.62 -14.36 7.11
CA LEU A 120 6.49 -13.30 7.62
C LEU A 120 7.06 -13.64 8.99
N ILE A 121 6.22 -14.12 9.93
CA ILE A 121 6.63 -14.47 11.30
C ILE A 121 7.61 -15.65 11.30
N ASN A 122 7.36 -16.65 10.46
CA ASN A 122 8.22 -17.85 10.34
C ASN A 122 9.50 -17.57 9.53
N GLY A 123 9.63 -16.39 8.91
CA GLY A 123 10.77 -16.05 8.10
C GLY A 123 10.82 -16.75 6.75
N GLU A 124 9.68 -17.20 6.24
CA GLU A 124 9.54 -17.74 4.88
C GLU A 124 9.59 -16.61 3.83
N ILE A 125 9.19 -15.42 4.23
CA ILE A 125 9.37 -14.16 3.50
C ILE A 125 10.10 -13.14 4.38
N ASP A 126 10.74 -12.16 3.76
CA ASP A 126 11.51 -11.11 4.44
C ASP A 126 10.70 -9.81 4.53
N ILE A 127 9.84 -9.57 3.55
CA ILE A 127 8.91 -8.44 3.47
C ILE A 127 7.55 -8.89 2.93
N LEU A 128 6.51 -8.22 3.36
CA LEU A 128 5.13 -8.43 2.88
C LEU A 128 4.60 -7.16 2.22
N SER A 129 4.36 -7.21 0.91
CA SER A 129 3.67 -6.18 0.13
C SER A 129 2.45 -6.80 -0.55
N ALA A 130 1.29 -6.73 0.12
CA ALA A 130 0.09 -7.48 -0.25
C ALA A 130 -1.20 -6.78 0.19
N ALA A 131 -1.34 -5.48 -0.13
CA ALA A 131 -2.49 -4.65 0.25
C ALA A 131 -2.86 -4.84 1.74
N THR A 132 -1.88 -4.69 2.62
CA THR A 132 -2.02 -4.99 4.04
C THR A 132 -2.26 -3.74 4.85
N THR A 133 -3.47 -3.61 5.43
CA THR A 133 -3.85 -2.48 6.28
C THR A 133 -3.01 -2.43 7.56
N TYR A 134 -2.43 -1.26 7.87
CA TYR A 134 -1.86 -1.00 9.19
C TYR A 134 -2.97 -1.01 10.25
N THR A 135 -2.80 -1.79 11.32
CA THR A 135 -3.67 -1.78 12.48
C THR A 135 -2.87 -1.95 13.76
N PHE A 136 -3.38 -1.40 14.86
CA PHE A 136 -2.79 -1.57 16.19
C PHE A 136 -2.57 -3.06 16.54
N THR A 137 -3.58 -3.90 16.31
CA THR A 137 -3.49 -5.34 16.56
C THR A 137 -2.36 -6.01 15.78
N ARG A 138 -2.18 -5.66 14.51
CA ARG A 138 -1.11 -6.23 13.69
C ARG A 138 0.26 -5.76 14.15
N ASN A 139 0.38 -4.47 14.43
CA ASN A 139 1.66 -3.89 14.83
C ASN A 139 2.05 -4.33 16.26
N VAL A 140 1.17 -4.15 17.23
CA VAL A 140 1.51 -4.34 18.65
C VAL A 140 1.30 -5.78 19.10
N VAL A 141 0.14 -6.39 18.80
CA VAL A 141 -0.19 -7.73 19.29
C VAL A 141 0.51 -8.81 18.49
N LYS A 142 0.50 -8.70 17.16
CA LYS A 142 1.22 -9.63 16.27
C LYS A 142 2.71 -9.30 16.11
N LYS A 143 3.17 -8.17 16.66
CA LYS A 143 4.57 -7.70 16.59
C LYS A 143 5.09 -7.58 15.15
N LEU A 144 4.22 -7.14 14.25
CA LEU A 144 4.60 -6.88 12.87
C LEU A 144 5.04 -5.43 12.75
N GLU A 145 6.23 -5.20 12.22
CA GLU A 145 6.69 -3.85 11.94
C GLU A 145 6.17 -3.39 10.58
N PHE A 146 5.53 -2.22 10.57
CA PHE A 146 5.03 -1.60 9.35
C PHE A 146 5.95 -0.47 8.92
N LEU A 147 6.35 -0.51 7.66
CA LEU A 147 7.00 0.60 6.99
C LEU A 147 5.99 1.73 6.73
N PRO A 148 6.45 2.92 6.28
CA PRO A 148 5.54 4.01 5.93
C PRO A 148 4.43 3.56 4.97
N THR A 149 3.22 4.12 5.15
CA THR A 149 2.06 3.79 4.32
C THR A 149 2.32 4.11 2.87
N THR A 150 2.23 3.12 2.01
CA THR A 150 2.47 3.24 0.56
C THR A 150 1.24 3.65 -0.21
N PHE A 151 0.04 3.33 0.30
CA PHE A 151 -1.23 3.65 -0.35
C PHE A 151 -2.31 3.96 0.68
N TYR A 152 -3.07 5.03 0.49
CA TYR A 152 -4.22 5.39 1.32
C TYR A 152 -5.50 5.02 0.59
N ASP A 153 -6.32 4.21 1.23
CA ASP A 153 -7.63 3.83 0.72
C ASP A 153 -8.70 3.86 1.82
N GLY A 154 -9.92 3.50 1.47
CA GLY A 154 -11.03 3.36 2.41
C GLY A 154 -11.93 2.19 2.02
N GLN A 155 -12.64 1.66 3.02
CA GLN A 155 -13.66 0.66 2.77
C GLN A 155 -14.95 1.31 2.29
N GLY A 156 -15.51 0.81 1.20
CA GLY A 156 -16.81 1.17 0.67
C GLY A 156 -17.72 -0.06 0.52
N PHE A 157 -18.96 0.17 0.15
CA PHE A 157 -19.92 -0.87 -0.15
C PHE A 157 -20.35 -0.80 -1.61
N ILE A 158 -20.50 -1.95 -2.24
CA ILE A 158 -21.03 -2.08 -3.59
C ILE A 158 -22.38 -2.79 -3.53
N THR A 159 -23.39 -2.17 -4.15
CA THR A 159 -24.72 -2.73 -4.28
C THR A 159 -25.32 -2.45 -5.67
N LYS A 160 -26.48 -3.03 -5.98
CA LYS A 160 -27.16 -2.82 -7.27
C LYS A 160 -27.70 -1.40 -7.36
N LYS A 161 -27.38 -0.71 -8.46
CA LYS A 161 -27.91 0.64 -8.73
C LYS A 161 -29.46 0.69 -8.72
N THR A 162 -30.10 -0.42 -9.06
CA THR A 162 -31.57 -0.55 -9.05
C THR A 162 -32.20 -0.43 -7.67
N LEU A 163 -31.43 -0.59 -6.58
CA LEU A 163 -31.94 -0.38 -5.23
C LEU A 163 -32.11 1.11 -4.88
N GLY A 164 -31.55 2.02 -5.67
CA GLY A 164 -31.71 3.47 -5.47
C GLY A 164 -31.08 4.01 -4.20
N VAL A 165 -30.23 3.24 -3.51
CA VAL A 165 -29.56 3.65 -2.27
C VAL A 165 -28.29 4.41 -2.55
N SER A 166 -28.01 5.44 -1.79
CA SER A 166 -26.81 6.28 -1.86
C SER A 166 -25.89 6.14 -0.65
N SER A 167 -26.36 5.44 0.38
CA SER A 167 -25.60 5.23 1.63
C SER A 167 -25.92 3.87 2.21
N ALA A 168 -24.92 3.23 2.82
CA ALA A 168 -25.11 1.99 3.58
C ALA A 168 -26.08 2.15 4.75
N LYS A 169 -26.31 3.37 5.24
CA LYS A 169 -27.32 3.67 6.26
C LYS A 169 -28.76 3.38 5.82
N GLN A 170 -29.01 3.26 4.53
CA GLN A 170 -30.32 2.94 3.95
C GLN A 170 -30.56 1.43 3.78
N MET A 171 -29.57 0.61 4.21
CA MET A 171 -29.54 -0.84 3.97
C MET A 171 -29.80 -1.62 5.26
N GLU A 172 -30.79 -1.20 6.05
CA GLU A 172 -31.20 -1.94 7.23
C GLU A 172 -31.69 -3.34 6.90
N GLY A 173 -31.25 -4.34 7.67
CA GLY A 173 -31.57 -5.76 7.46
C GLY A 173 -30.88 -6.41 6.25
N ALA A 174 -30.02 -5.69 5.52
CA ALA A 174 -29.36 -6.21 4.34
C ALA A 174 -28.38 -7.34 4.64
N LYS A 175 -28.27 -8.30 3.71
CA LYS A 175 -27.22 -9.33 3.71
C LYS A 175 -25.93 -8.74 3.17
N ILE A 176 -24.86 -8.76 3.97
CA ILE A 176 -23.58 -8.19 3.60
C ILE A 176 -22.53 -9.29 3.51
N CYS A 177 -21.97 -9.48 2.31
CA CYS A 177 -20.85 -10.39 2.11
C CYS A 177 -19.51 -9.69 2.35
N PHE A 178 -18.64 -10.29 3.13
CA PHE A 178 -17.29 -9.80 3.38
C PHE A 178 -16.29 -10.94 3.62
N SER A 179 -15.01 -10.66 3.38
CA SER A 179 -13.95 -11.65 3.59
C SER A 179 -13.69 -11.88 5.08
N SER A 180 -13.52 -13.13 5.47
CA SER A 180 -13.17 -13.56 6.83
C SER A 180 -11.74 -13.17 7.26
N THR A 181 -10.85 -12.86 6.33
CA THR A 181 -9.40 -12.71 6.60
C THR A 181 -8.87 -11.27 6.62
N GLY A 182 -9.74 -10.28 6.48
CA GLY A 182 -9.36 -8.88 6.41
C GLY A 182 -9.73 -8.05 7.65
N THR A 183 -9.73 -6.74 7.46
CA THR A 183 -10.28 -5.79 8.42
C THR A 183 -11.77 -5.51 8.17
N ALA A 184 -12.31 -6.01 7.06
CA ALA A 184 -13.66 -5.70 6.61
C ALA A 184 -14.74 -6.11 7.62
N ALA A 185 -14.62 -7.30 8.21
CA ALA A 185 -15.59 -7.79 9.20
C ALA A 185 -15.74 -6.84 10.38
N GLN A 186 -14.61 -6.41 10.98
CA GLN A 186 -14.63 -5.49 12.12
C GLN A 186 -15.12 -4.10 11.71
N ASN A 187 -14.67 -3.57 10.57
CA ASN A 187 -15.09 -2.27 10.08
C ASN A 187 -16.61 -2.22 9.79
N ILE A 188 -17.18 -3.30 9.22
CA ILE A 188 -18.62 -3.42 8.99
C ILE A 188 -19.36 -3.41 10.33
N LYS A 189 -18.92 -4.25 11.27
CA LYS A 189 -19.52 -4.32 12.60
C LYS A 189 -19.53 -2.96 13.27
N ASP A 190 -18.38 -2.28 13.32
CA ASP A 190 -18.24 -0.98 13.97
C ASP A 190 -19.10 0.09 13.29
N TYR A 191 -19.13 0.09 11.95
CA TYR A 191 -19.95 1.04 11.19
C TYR A 191 -21.44 0.88 11.45
N PHE A 192 -21.96 -0.34 11.36
CA PHE A 192 -23.39 -0.61 11.53
C PHE A 192 -23.82 -0.42 13.00
N GLN A 193 -22.96 -0.78 13.94
CA GLN A 193 -23.19 -0.52 15.36
C GLN A 193 -23.21 0.99 15.69
N LEU A 194 -22.28 1.76 15.12
CA LEU A 194 -22.21 3.22 15.33
C LEU A 194 -23.48 3.93 14.89
N PHE A 195 -24.12 3.44 13.82
CA PHE A 195 -25.34 4.03 13.27
C PHE A 195 -26.61 3.30 13.69
N GLU A 196 -26.51 2.32 14.61
CA GLU A 196 -27.63 1.55 15.13
C GLU A 196 -28.45 0.83 14.03
N ILE A 197 -27.77 0.36 12.98
CA ILE A 197 -28.38 -0.30 11.81
C ILE A 197 -28.16 -1.80 11.93
N THR A 198 -29.23 -2.58 11.79
CA THR A 198 -29.12 -4.05 11.75
C THR A 198 -28.68 -4.53 10.37
N TYR A 199 -27.97 -5.65 10.32
CA TYR A 199 -27.58 -6.32 9.09
C TYR A 199 -27.43 -7.83 9.30
N ILE A 200 -27.40 -8.60 8.23
CA ILE A 200 -27.17 -10.04 8.23
C ILE A 200 -25.77 -10.29 7.70
N PRO A 201 -24.81 -10.69 8.55
CA PRO A 201 -23.44 -10.96 8.12
C PRO A 201 -23.36 -12.26 7.32
N ILE A 202 -22.73 -12.19 6.14
CA ILE A 202 -22.37 -13.36 5.32
C ILE A 202 -20.84 -13.38 5.20
N GLU A 203 -20.25 -14.14 6.08
CA GLU A 203 -18.79 -14.29 6.12
C GLU A 203 -18.35 -15.24 5.01
N VAL A 204 -17.43 -14.76 4.15
CA VAL A 204 -16.96 -15.47 2.97
C VAL A 204 -15.56 -16.01 3.24
N PRO A 205 -15.37 -17.34 3.17
CA PRO A 205 -14.08 -17.93 3.42
C PRO A 205 -13.05 -17.56 2.33
N PRO A 206 -11.74 -17.71 2.62
CA PRO A 206 -10.66 -17.19 1.77
C PRO A 206 -10.63 -17.71 0.34
N GLU A 207 -11.07 -18.96 0.15
CA GLU A 207 -11.12 -19.61 -1.16
C GLU A 207 -12.24 -19.04 -2.06
N LYS A 208 -13.15 -18.25 -1.51
CA LYS A 208 -14.24 -17.58 -2.23
C LYS A 208 -14.07 -16.06 -2.15
N LYS A 209 -14.67 -15.37 -3.12
CA LYS A 209 -14.67 -13.90 -3.14
C LYS A 209 -16.07 -13.36 -2.84
N PRO A 210 -16.23 -12.37 -1.95
CA PRO A 210 -17.53 -11.73 -1.65
C PRO A 210 -18.30 -11.32 -2.92
N LYS A 211 -17.59 -10.78 -3.90
CA LYS A 211 -18.13 -10.41 -5.20
C LYS A 211 -18.82 -11.58 -5.94
N THR A 212 -18.37 -12.81 -5.78
CA THR A 212 -18.95 -13.99 -6.43
C THR A 212 -20.33 -14.31 -5.83
N LEU A 213 -20.42 -14.31 -4.49
CA LEU A 213 -21.67 -14.55 -3.77
C LEU A 213 -22.67 -13.44 -4.04
N TYR A 214 -22.21 -12.18 -4.08
CA TYR A 214 -23.04 -11.05 -4.44
C TYR A 214 -23.63 -11.17 -5.86
N ARG A 215 -22.82 -11.60 -6.84
CA ARG A 215 -23.29 -11.84 -8.20
C ARG A 215 -24.29 -13.00 -8.30
N ALA A 216 -24.15 -14.01 -7.42
CA ALA A 216 -25.10 -15.10 -7.31
C ALA A 216 -26.41 -14.70 -6.59
N GLY A 217 -26.49 -13.48 -6.04
CA GLY A 217 -27.67 -13.00 -5.33
C GLY A 217 -27.80 -13.47 -3.89
N GLU A 218 -26.70 -14.01 -3.33
CA GLU A 218 -26.67 -14.48 -1.92
C GLU A 218 -26.56 -13.31 -0.94
N CYS A 219 -26.11 -12.14 -1.41
CA CYS A 219 -25.97 -10.92 -0.63
C CYS A 219 -26.56 -9.71 -1.36
N ASP A 220 -26.97 -8.71 -0.60
CA ASP A 220 -27.49 -7.44 -1.10
C ASP A 220 -26.40 -6.43 -1.38
N MET A 221 -25.26 -6.56 -0.68
CA MET A 221 -24.05 -5.76 -0.85
C MET A 221 -22.78 -6.53 -0.44
N TYR A 222 -21.64 -6.00 -0.85
CA TYR A 222 -20.34 -6.51 -0.41
C TYR A 222 -19.31 -5.38 -0.28
#